data_151e23f9a82aeafe9db70c83dea61acb
#
_entry.id   151e23f9a82aeafe9db70c83dea61acb
#
_cell.length_a   1.000
_cell.length_b   1.000
_cell.length_c   1.000
_cell.angle_alpha   90.00
_cell.angle_beta   90.00
_cell.angle_gamma   90.00
#
_symmetry.space_group_name_H-M   'P 1'
#
loop_
_entity.id
_entity.type
_entity.pdbx_description
1 polymer ?
#
loop_
_entity_poly.entity_id
_entity_poly.type
_entity_poly.pdbx_seq_one_letter_code
_entity_poly.pdbx_strand_id
1 'polypeptide(L)'
;MKKALALIAALVLLLSLSLSAVAEEETSTWPFVNTGVILSAPAKWSQLQGLLFPTDVGEIDPGNKIACAAIQYIPLNQEDQALVAQANDIELTDEQKARLLEILGKTVSLYYFFSVGNGKSFEDVQDVILQGESLDPYAVYELGQAGDYRFYFITTKPDSEATETAVAKLPEDCREEYLTLLKDTDTVIAAVALQKPVKTGSDSVGQSLSFELTDFSGNPVSSKDLFAGHKVTLVNLWASWCHPCAAEMPELEALWQDYGAKGAGFVGLCLDGYKEKSLADAKQVAADNGVTYPMLACTEELEAWLINAMGNTVPTTFFVNEKGEILGEPIIGVQPDAYLEALEKFLAE
;
A
#
# COMPACT_ATOMS: atom_id res chain seq x y z
N MET A 1 2.66 2.96 18.43
CA MET A 1 1.60 2.48 17.50
C MET A 1 0.60 3.56 17.10
N LYS A 2 -0.03 4.32 18.02
CA LYS A 2 -1.11 5.26 17.66
C LYS A 2 -0.72 6.40 16.71
N LYS A 3 0.47 6.97 16.75
CA LYS A 3 0.86 8.11 15.90
C LYS A 3 1.41 7.71 14.52
N ALA A 4 2.21 6.67 14.44
CA ALA A 4 2.75 6.20 13.16
C ALA A 4 1.69 5.46 12.33
N LEU A 5 0.87 4.61 12.95
CA LEU A 5 -0.23 3.90 12.28
C LEU A 5 -1.42 4.81 11.94
N ALA A 6 -1.69 5.86 12.74
CA ALA A 6 -2.74 6.83 12.40
C ALA A 6 -2.38 7.70 11.20
N LEU A 7 -1.09 8.04 10.99
CA LEU A 7 -0.64 8.76 9.79
C LEU A 7 -0.68 7.88 8.54
N ILE A 8 -0.30 6.61 8.67
CA ILE A 8 -0.38 5.62 7.57
C ILE A 8 -1.85 5.35 7.21
N ALA A 9 -2.75 5.24 8.19
CA ALA A 9 -4.18 5.02 7.95
C ALA A 9 -4.84 6.18 7.19
N ALA A 10 -4.50 7.43 7.52
CA ALA A 10 -5.09 8.60 6.86
C ALA A 10 -4.60 8.78 5.41
N LEU A 11 -3.37 8.38 5.10
CA LEU A 11 -2.79 8.52 3.75
C LEU A 11 -3.21 7.38 2.81
N VAL A 12 -3.39 6.16 3.32
CA VAL A 12 -3.74 4.97 2.51
C VAL A 12 -5.23 4.92 2.15
N LEU A 13 -6.10 5.50 2.99
CA LEU A 13 -7.55 5.41 2.84
C LEU A 13 -8.16 6.28 1.73
N LEU A 14 -7.44 7.24 1.19
CA LEU A 14 -7.87 7.99 0.01
C LEU A 14 -7.54 7.25 -1.31
N LEU A 15 -6.86 6.09 -1.22
CA LEU A 15 -6.13 5.52 -2.35
C LEU A 15 -6.57 4.13 -2.84
N SER A 16 -7.50 3.42 -2.18
CA SER A 16 -7.87 2.08 -2.63
C SER A 16 -9.26 1.61 -2.20
N LEU A 17 -10.28 2.39 -2.45
CA LEU A 17 -11.67 1.90 -2.39
C LEU A 17 -12.03 1.18 -3.69
N SER A 18 -11.22 0.23 -4.15
CA SER A 18 -11.67 -0.77 -5.10
C SER A 18 -12.46 -1.85 -4.35
N LEU A 19 -13.65 -1.50 -3.90
CA LEU A 19 -14.64 -2.47 -3.46
C LEU A 19 -15.32 -3.06 -4.69
N SER A 20 -14.85 -4.20 -5.15
CA SER A 20 -15.68 -5.09 -5.96
C SER A 20 -16.73 -5.69 -5.02
N ALA A 21 -17.89 -5.07 -4.97
CA ALA A 21 -19.08 -5.71 -4.44
C ALA A 21 -19.50 -6.78 -5.43
N VAL A 22 -19.00 -7.99 -5.27
CA VAL A 22 -19.51 -9.17 -5.95
C VAL A 22 -20.03 -10.12 -4.90
N ALA A 23 -21.35 -10.27 -4.90
CA ALA A 23 -22.03 -11.35 -4.23
C ALA A 23 -21.79 -12.64 -5.02
N GLU A 24 -20.80 -13.41 -4.59
CA GLU A 24 -20.68 -14.85 -4.78
C GLU A 24 -19.76 -15.40 -3.69
N GLU A 25 -20.04 -16.61 -3.18
CA GLU A 25 -19.40 -17.28 -2.04
C GLU A 25 -17.88 -17.60 -2.25
N GLU A 26 -17.09 -16.68 -2.73
CA GLU A 26 -15.64 -16.84 -2.75
C GLU A 26 -15.03 -16.21 -1.50
N THR A 27 -14.38 -17.05 -0.69
CA THR A 27 -13.58 -16.60 0.44
C THR A 27 -12.49 -15.67 -0.07
N SER A 28 -12.60 -14.37 0.21
CA SER A 28 -11.57 -13.40 -0.16
C SER A 28 -10.25 -13.79 0.51
N THR A 29 -9.19 -13.90 -0.27
CA THR A 29 -7.84 -14.16 0.25
C THR A 29 -7.03 -12.87 0.24
N TRP A 30 -6.47 -12.51 1.39
CA TRP A 30 -5.65 -11.32 1.56
C TRP A 30 -4.18 -11.70 1.73
N PRO A 31 -3.36 -11.61 0.68
CA PRO A 31 -1.93 -11.87 0.76
C PRO A 31 -1.19 -10.63 1.28
N PHE A 32 -0.59 -10.75 2.46
CA PHE A 32 0.34 -9.76 3.01
C PHE A 32 1.77 -10.23 2.70
N VAL A 33 2.22 -9.95 1.49
CA VAL A 33 3.46 -10.55 0.93
C VAL A 33 4.71 -10.12 1.69
N ASN A 34 4.77 -8.84 2.12
CA ASN A 34 5.91 -8.32 2.89
C ASN A 34 5.97 -8.90 4.30
N THR A 35 4.82 -9.22 4.88
CA THR A 35 4.74 -9.86 6.18
C THR A 35 4.85 -11.38 6.06
N GLY A 36 4.51 -11.96 4.91
CA GLY A 36 4.49 -13.41 4.68
C GLY A 36 3.26 -14.11 5.27
N VAL A 37 2.18 -13.37 5.48
CA VAL A 37 0.90 -13.87 5.97
C VAL A 37 -0.11 -13.89 4.83
N ILE A 38 -0.82 -15.00 4.67
CA ILE A 38 -1.96 -15.13 3.76
C ILE A 38 -3.17 -15.41 4.63
N LEU A 39 -4.15 -14.51 4.64
CA LEU A 39 -5.37 -14.66 5.41
C LEU A 39 -6.54 -14.97 4.46
N SER A 40 -7.16 -16.13 4.64
CA SER A 40 -8.42 -16.46 4.00
C SER A 40 -9.56 -15.86 4.83
N ALA A 41 -10.14 -14.74 4.36
CA ALA A 41 -11.17 -14.04 5.11
C ALA A 41 -12.34 -14.98 5.43
N PRO A 42 -12.73 -15.12 6.71
CA PRO A 42 -13.87 -15.95 7.09
C PRO A 42 -15.16 -15.51 6.35
N ALA A 43 -15.92 -16.46 5.81
CA ALA A 43 -17.12 -16.18 5.01
C ALA A 43 -18.13 -15.25 5.74
N LYS A 44 -18.23 -15.34 7.07
CA LYS A 44 -19.10 -14.47 7.87
C LYS A 44 -18.72 -12.99 7.82
N TRP A 45 -17.48 -12.64 7.40
CA TRP A 45 -17.05 -11.25 7.27
C TRP A 45 -17.71 -10.53 6.08
N SER A 46 -18.23 -11.25 5.10
CA SER A 46 -19.03 -10.66 4.01
C SER A 46 -20.39 -10.09 4.46
N GLN A 47 -20.83 -10.43 5.69
CA GLN A 47 -22.10 -10.00 6.26
C GLN A 47 -21.95 -8.88 7.30
N LEU A 48 -20.72 -8.36 7.49
CA LEU A 48 -20.47 -7.27 8.42
C LEU A 48 -21.13 -5.98 7.94
N GLN A 49 -21.61 -5.19 8.89
CA GLN A 49 -22.10 -3.85 8.62
C GLN A 49 -20.93 -2.90 8.35
N GLY A 50 -19.88 -2.99 9.18
CA GLY A 50 -18.63 -2.27 8.96
C GLY A 50 -17.76 -2.90 7.87
N LEU A 51 -16.73 -2.18 7.45
CA LEU A 51 -15.77 -2.64 6.47
C LEU A 51 -14.47 -3.05 7.17
N LEU A 52 -13.91 -4.20 6.78
CA LEU A 52 -12.56 -4.61 7.15
C LEU A 52 -11.59 -4.14 6.07
N PHE A 53 -10.57 -3.40 6.49
CA PHE A 53 -9.57 -2.86 5.59
C PHE A 53 -8.21 -3.48 5.86
N PRO A 54 -7.75 -4.43 5.00
CA PRO A 54 -6.44 -5.05 5.10
C PRO A 54 -5.34 -4.13 4.56
N THR A 55 -4.23 -4.04 5.25
CA THR A 55 -3.05 -3.26 4.85
C THR A 55 -1.78 -4.06 5.09
N ASP A 56 -0.98 -4.28 4.05
CA ASP A 56 0.39 -4.79 4.19
C ASP A 56 1.32 -3.58 4.41
N VAL A 57 1.64 -3.29 5.67
CA VAL A 57 2.45 -2.12 6.06
C VAL A 57 3.89 -2.25 5.58
N GLY A 58 4.37 -3.49 5.42
CA GLY A 58 5.74 -3.79 5.02
C GLY A 58 6.74 -3.81 6.17
N GLU A 59 8.02 -3.65 5.84
CA GLU A 59 9.12 -3.71 6.81
C GLU A 59 9.14 -2.46 7.70
N ILE A 60 9.03 -2.64 9.01
CA ILE A 60 9.03 -1.58 10.01
C ILE A 60 10.36 -1.47 10.78
N ASP A 61 11.17 -2.50 10.75
CA ASP A 61 12.53 -2.52 11.30
C ASP A 61 13.44 -3.45 10.48
N PRO A 62 14.25 -2.91 9.57
CA PRO A 62 15.17 -3.69 8.75
C PRO A 62 16.24 -4.42 9.58
N GLY A 63 16.70 -3.83 10.69
CA GLY A 63 17.75 -4.41 11.53
C GLY A 63 17.34 -5.73 12.17
N ASN A 64 16.07 -5.86 12.53
CA ASN A 64 15.48 -7.07 13.11
C ASN A 64 14.65 -7.87 12.10
N LYS A 65 14.56 -7.41 10.85
CA LYS A 65 13.69 -7.96 9.81
C LYS A 65 12.25 -8.10 10.30
N ILE A 66 11.69 -7.01 10.84
CA ILE A 66 10.32 -6.98 11.31
C ILE A 66 9.44 -6.37 10.23
N ALA A 67 8.44 -7.10 9.77
CA ALA A 67 7.39 -6.57 8.91
C ALA A 67 6.01 -6.68 9.60
N CYS A 68 5.11 -5.80 9.21
CA CYS A 68 3.78 -5.67 9.79
C CYS A 68 2.71 -5.67 8.70
N ALA A 69 1.59 -6.34 8.99
CA ALA A 69 0.33 -6.15 8.30
C ALA A 69 -0.76 -5.85 9.33
N ALA A 70 -1.77 -5.13 8.91
CA ALA A 70 -2.86 -4.73 9.79
C ALA A 70 -4.22 -4.93 9.13
N ILE A 71 -5.23 -5.21 9.94
CA ILE A 71 -6.63 -5.11 9.55
C ILE A 71 -7.29 -4.08 10.44
N GLN A 72 -7.90 -3.10 9.80
CA GLN A 72 -8.65 -2.04 10.45
C GLN A 72 -10.14 -2.27 10.27
N TYR A 73 -10.93 -1.83 11.25
CA TYR A 73 -12.38 -1.81 11.17
C TYR A 73 -12.86 -0.38 10.92
N ILE A 74 -13.58 -0.19 9.85
CA ILE A 74 -14.22 1.07 9.45
C ILE A 74 -15.71 0.94 9.76
N PRO A 75 -16.23 1.71 10.74
CA PRO A 75 -17.65 1.63 11.09
C PRO A 75 -18.50 2.31 10.01
N LEU A 76 -19.46 1.60 9.46
CA LEU A 76 -20.39 2.10 8.44
C LEU A 76 -21.84 1.89 8.88
N ASN A 77 -22.67 2.90 8.72
CA ASN A 77 -24.12 2.72 8.69
C ASN A 77 -24.61 2.44 7.26
N GLN A 78 -25.90 2.21 7.05
CA GLN A 78 -26.43 1.90 5.72
C GLN A 78 -26.21 3.02 4.67
N GLU A 79 -26.31 4.29 5.10
CA GLU A 79 -26.07 5.44 4.22
C GLU A 79 -24.58 5.54 3.86
N ASP A 80 -23.71 5.33 4.84
CA ASP A 80 -22.26 5.32 4.65
C ASP A 80 -21.79 4.18 3.73
N GLN A 81 -22.40 2.97 3.84
CA GLN A 81 -22.14 1.87 2.91
C GLN A 81 -22.46 2.25 1.46
N ALA A 82 -23.61 2.90 1.23
CA ALA A 82 -23.99 3.35 -0.10
C ALA A 82 -23.03 4.41 -0.64
N LEU A 83 -22.58 5.33 0.22
CA LEU A 83 -21.61 6.34 -0.14
C LEU A 83 -20.25 5.72 -0.51
N VAL A 84 -19.75 4.81 0.32
CA VAL A 84 -18.48 4.09 0.09
C VAL A 84 -18.54 3.27 -1.20
N ALA A 85 -19.64 2.55 -1.45
CA ALA A 85 -19.83 1.76 -2.67
C ALA A 85 -19.82 2.61 -3.95
N GLN A 86 -20.29 3.86 -3.87
CA GLN A 86 -20.34 4.77 -5.02
C GLN A 86 -19.08 5.63 -5.19
N ALA A 87 -18.22 5.69 -4.17
CA ALA A 87 -17.12 6.66 -4.11
C ALA A 87 -16.12 6.55 -5.27
N ASN A 88 -16.00 5.35 -5.88
CA ASN A 88 -15.13 5.13 -7.04
C ASN A 88 -15.79 5.42 -8.38
N ASP A 89 -17.13 5.48 -8.42
CA ASP A 89 -17.88 5.53 -9.68
C ASP A 89 -18.40 6.94 -10.02
N ILE A 90 -18.37 7.85 -9.05
CA ILE A 90 -18.92 9.21 -9.20
C ILE A 90 -17.96 10.27 -8.69
N GLU A 91 -18.06 11.47 -9.28
CA GLU A 91 -17.43 12.65 -8.71
C GLU A 91 -18.17 13.04 -7.42
N LEU A 92 -17.44 12.99 -6.29
CA LEU A 92 -18.00 13.26 -4.98
C LEU A 92 -18.15 14.77 -4.75
N THR A 93 -19.29 15.16 -4.16
CA THR A 93 -19.49 16.53 -3.67
C THR A 93 -18.61 16.79 -2.44
N ASP A 94 -18.38 18.06 -2.11
CA ASP A 94 -17.58 18.42 -0.93
C ASP A 94 -18.21 17.91 0.37
N GLU A 95 -19.54 17.82 0.46
CA GLU A 95 -20.25 17.24 1.60
C GLU A 95 -19.99 15.72 1.70
N GLN A 96 -20.01 15.00 0.58
CA GLN A 96 -19.70 13.57 0.53
C GLN A 96 -18.24 13.30 0.91
N LYS A 97 -17.29 14.12 0.41
CA LYS A 97 -15.87 14.06 0.80
C LYS A 97 -15.69 14.29 2.30
N ALA A 98 -16.35 15.33 2.86
CA ALA A 98 -16.32 15.59 4.30
C ALA A 98 -16.88 14.42 5.11
N ARG A 99 -17.99 13.80 4.65
CA ARG A 99 -18.56 12.61 5.29
C ARG A 99 -17.62 11.41 5.26
N LEU A 100 -16.95 11.15 4.15
CA LEU A 100 -15.94 10.08 4.07
C LEU A 100 -14.80 10.34 5.05
N LEU A 101 -14.28 11.56 5.14
CA LEU A 101 -13.24 11.90 6.11
C LEU A 101 -13.71 11.70 7.57
N GLU A 102 -14.95 11.99 7.89
CA GLU A 102 -15.53 11.71 9.21
C GLU A 102 -15.57 10.20 9.50
N ILE A 103 -16.01 9.38 8.54
CA ILE A 103 -16.04 7.93 8.64
C ILE A 103 -14.62 7.40 8.90
N LEU A 104 -13.65 7.85 8.10
CA LEU A 104 -12.25 7.47 8.23
C LEU A 104 -11.66 7.86 9.59
N GLY A 105 -12.07 9.01 10.15
CA GLY A 105 -11.67 9.45 11.48
C GLY A 105 -12.15 8.53 12.61
N LYS A 106 -13.14 7.69 12.36
CA LYS A 106 -13.68 6.69 13.32
C LYS A 106 -13.06 5.30 13.14
N THR A 107 -12.17 5.11 12.18
CA THR A 107 -11.47 3.84 11.97
C THR A 107 -10.71 3.41 13.22
N VAL A 108 -10.82 2.14 13.57
CA VAL A 108 -10.13 1.54 14.70
C VAL A 108 -9.33 0.32 14.24
N SER A 109 -8.18 0.11 14.88
CA SER A 109 -7.37 -1.08 14.63
C SER A 109 -8.03 -2.31 15.22
N LEU A 110 -7.97 -3.43 14.49
CA LEU A 110 -8.58 -4.68 14.88
C LEU A 110 -7.52 -5.77 15.09
N TYR A 111 -6.74 -6.07 14.06
CA TYR A 111 -5.74 -7.13 14.05
C TYR A 111 -4.42 -6.63 13.49
N TYR A 112 -3.34 -7.19 14.03
CA TYR A 112 -1.99 -7.01 13.52
C TYR A 112 -1.32 -8.36 13.31
N PHE A 113 -0.57 -8.49 12.24
CA PHE A 113 0.29 -9.61 11.95
C PHE A 113 1.73 -9.11 11.86
N PHE A 114 2.63 -9.79 12.51
CA PHE A 114 4.06 -9.47 12.44
C PHE A 114 4.84 -10.71 12.02
N SER A 115 5.84 -10.49 11.17
CA SER A 115 6.93 -11.44 10.98
C SER A 115 8.20 -10.88 11.60
N VAL A 116 8.97 -11.72 12.27
CA VAL A 116 10.21 -11.38 12.95
C VAL A 116 11.29 -12.33 12.47
N GLY A 117 12.31 -11.80 11.82
CA GLY A 117 13.40 -12.58 11.25
C GLY A 117 14.56 -12.82 12.23
N ASN A 118 15.67 -13.31 11.67
CA ASN A 118 16.93 -13.55 12.40
C ASN A 118 16.80 -14.53 13.59
N GLY A 119 15.76 -15.39 13.61
CA GLY A 119 15.50 -16.36 14.67
C GLY A 119 15.07 -15.74 16.01
N LYS A 120 14.75 -14.44 16.03
CA LYS A 120 14.31 -13.73 17.24
C LYS A 120 12.89 -14.12 17.65
N SER A 121 12.62 -14.05 18.95
CA SER A 121 11.29 -14.21 19.52
C SER A 121 10.56 -12.86 19.62
N PHE A 122 9.28 -12.90 20.01
CA PHE A 122 8.51 -11.67 20.26
C PHE A 122 9.13 -10.85 21.40
N GLU A 123 9.56 -11.50 22.47
CA GLU A 123 10.17 -10.87 23.64
C GLU A 123 11.44 -10.10 23.29
N ASP A 124 12.22 -10.59 22.28
CA ASP A 124 13.44 -9.93 21.83
C ASP A 124 13.19 -8.59 21.09
N VAL A 125 11.96 -8.39 20.60
CA VAL A 125 11.60 -7.27 19.72
C VAL A 125 10.33 -6.52 20.15
N GLN A 126 9.73 -6.89 21.27
CA GLN A 126 8.45 -6.32 21.72
C GLN A 126 8.52 -4.80 21.88
N ASP A 127 9.62 -4.23 22.33
CA ASP A 127 9.78 -2.77 22.50
C ASP A 127 9.72 -2.04 21.16
N VAL A 128 10.22 -2.67 20.08
CA VAL A 128 10.13 -2.14 18.71
C VAL A 128 8.69 -2.23 18.21
N ILE A 129 8.06 -3.39 18.36
CA ILE A 129 6.69 -3.64 17.91
C ILE A 129 5.69 -2.75 18.67
N LEU A 130 5.85 -2.66 19.99
CA LEU A 130 4.96 -1.88 20.85
C LEU A 130 5.34 -0.39 20.93
N GLN A 131 6.52 0.00 20.38
CA GLN A 131 7.04 1.37 20.42
C GLN A 131 7.08 1.94 21.85
N GLY A 132 7.45 1.11 22.82
CA GLY A 132 7.53 1.46 24.23
C GLY A 132 6.17 1.51 24.97
N GLU A 133 5.08 1.11 24.31
CA GLU A 133 3.78 0.94 24.98
C GLU A 133 3.75 -0.37 25.80
N SER A 134 2.87 -0.39 26.83
CA SER A 134 2.64 -1.62 27.61
C SER A 134 2.02 -2.73 26.77
N LEU A 135 2.42 -3.96 27.03
CA LEU A 135 1.79 -5.15 26.47
C LEU A 135 0.41 -5.47 27.07
N ASP A 136 0.12 -4.93 28.27
CA ASP A 136 -1.10 -5.27 29.01
C ASP A 136 -2.41 -5.23 28.22
N PRO A 137 -2.67 -4.21 27.35
CA PRO A 137 -3.92 -4.18 26.60
C PRO A 137 -3.99 -5.17 25.45
N TYR A 138 -2.90 -5.88 25.13
CA TYR A 138 -2.80 -6.73 23.96
C TYR A 138 -2.75 -8.21 24.29
N ALA A 139 -3.34 -9.03 23.42
CA ALA A 139 -3.14 -10.46 23.35
C ALA A 139 -2.20 -10.77 22.18
N VAL A 140 -1.21 -11.61 22.41
CA VAL A 140 -0.20 -12.02 21.43
C VAL A 140 -0.28 -13.53 21.26
N TYR A 141 -0.36 -13.97 20.01
CA TYR A 141 -0.42 -15.38 19.63
C TYR A 141 0.72 -15.68 18.65
N GLU A 142 1.53 -16.70 18.95
CA GLU A 142 2.50 -17.21 17.99
C GLU A 142 1.77 -18.07 16.97
N LEU A 143 1.89 -17.71 15.68
CA LEU A 143 1.25 -18.42 14.58
C LEU A 143 2.09 -19.56 14.02
N GLY A 144 3.41 -19.52 14.22
CA GLY A 144 4.36 -20.50 13.71
C GLY A 144 5.57 -19.88 13.03
N GLN A 145 6.18 -20.64 12.11
CA GLN A 145 7.43 -20.27 11.44
C GLN A 145 7.38 -20.59 9.95
N ALA A 146 8.07 -19.75 9.15
CA ALA A 146 8.40 -20.05 7.77
C ALA A 146 9.83 -19.56 7.46
N GLY A 147 10.73 -20.49 7.15
CA GLY A 147 12.17 -20.20 7.05
C GLY A 147 12.76 -19.75 8.39
N ASP A 148 13.47 -18.62 8.38
CA ASP A 148 14.08 -17.96 9.56
C ASP A 148 13.18 -16.94 10.24
N TYR A 149 11.89 -16.89 9.84
CA TYR A 149 10.90 -15.96 10.39
C TYR A 149 9.93 -16.67 11.33
N ARG A 150 9.61 -15.98 12.46
CA ARG A 150 8.49 -16.29 13.36
C ARG A 150 7.36 -15.33 13.12
N PHE A 151 6.14 -15.81 13.29
CA PHE A 151 4.94 -15.02 12.98
C PHE A 151 4.08 -14.89 14.22
N TYR A 152 3.56 -13.67 14.40
CA TYR A 152 2.73 -13.31 15.53
C TYR A 152 1.47 -12.61 15.08
N PHE A 153 0.37 -12.96 15.73
CA PHE A 153 -0.91 -12.27 15.62
C PHE A 153 -1.14 -11.49 16.91
N ILE A 154 -1.49 -10.22 16.79
CA ILE A 154 -1.71 -9.31 17.92
C ILE A 154 -3.06 -8.64 17.76
N THR A 155 -3.85 -8.63 18.83
CA THR A 155 -5.11 -7.91 18.92
C THR A 155 -5.28 -7.31 20.31
N THR A 156 -6.17 -6.33 20.47
CA THR A 156 -6.51 -5.83 21.80
C THR A 156 -7.39 -6.81 22.57
N LYS A 157 -7.16 -6.94 23.87
CA LYS A 157 -8.03 -7.75 24.74
C LYS A 157 -9.42 -7.08 24.83
N PRO A 158 -10.50 -7.83 24.69
CA PRO A 158 -11.87 -7.26 24.70
C PRO A 158 -12.24 -6.46 25.94
N ASP A 159 -11.60 -6.74 27.06
CA ASP A 159 -11.81 -6.11 28.37
C ASP A 159 -10.73 -5.08 28.76
N SER A 160 -9.91 -4.63 27.78
CA SER A 160 -8.84 -3.67 28.02
C SER A 160 -9.31 -2.21 27.85
N GLU A 161 -8.60 -1.27 28.51
CA GLU A 161 -8.80 0.17 28.33
C GLU A 161 -8.61 0.60 26.86
N ALA A 162 -7.72 -0.08 26.12
CA ALA A 162 -7.53 0.17 24.70
C ALA A 162 -8.79 -0.15 23.87
N THR A 163 -9.47 -1.25 24.21
CA THR A 163 -10.75 -1.62 23.60
C THR A 163 -11.86 -0.65 24.00
N GLU A 164 -11.96 -0.25 25.27
CA GLU A 164 -12.92 0.77 25.70
C GLU A 164 -12.73 2.08 24.93
N THR A 165 -11.48 2.50 24.77
CA THR A 165 -11.12 3.71 24.00
C THR A 165 -11.50 3.58 22.51
N ALA A 166 -11.31 2.41 21.90
CA ALA A 166 -11.72 2.16 20.54
C ALA A 166 -13.25 2.17 20.38
N VAL A 167 -13.96 1.45 21.25
CA VAL A 167 -15.43 1.36 21.26
C VAL A 167 -16.08 2.73 21.47
N ALA A 168 -15.48 3.61 22.28
CA ALA A 168 -16.00 4.96 22.50
C ALA A 168 -16.04 5.82 21.23
N LYS A 169 -15.20 5.52 20.22
CA LYS A 169 -15.18 6.20 18.91
C LYS A 169 -16.22 5.67 17.95
N LEU A 170 -16.70 4.45 18.17
CA LEU A 170 -17.60 3.77 17.27
C LEU A 170 -19.05 4.22 17.45
N PRO A 171 -19.82 4.34 16.37
CA PRO A 171 -21.27 4.41 16.42
C PRO A 171 -21.85 3.24 17.23
N GLU A 172 -22.99 3.47 17.90
CA GLU A 172 -23.58 2.50 18.82
C GLU A 172 -23.89 1.16 18.14
N ASP A 173 -24.39 1.20 16.93
CA ASP A 173 -24.76 0.05 16.09
C ASP A 173 -23.55 -0.77 15.61
N CYS A 174 -22.33 -0.21 15.61
CA CYS A 174 -21.09 -0.90 15.21
C CYS A 174 -20.33 -1.53 16.39
N ARG A 175 -20.66 -1.20 17.64
CA ARG A 175 -19.88 -1.60 18.83
C ARG A 175 -19.90 -3.11 19.08
N GLU A 176 -21.10 -3.72 18.98
CA GLU A 176 -21.25 -5.16 19.21
C GLU A 176 -20.53 -5.97 18.13
N GLU A 177 -20.59 -5.54 16.88
CA GLU A 177 -19.87 -6.17 15.77
C GLU A 177 -18.35 -6.13 16.00
N TYR A 178 -17.79 -4.97 16.32
CA TYR A 178 -16.37 -4.82 16.64
C TYR A 178 -15.92 -5.71 17.80
N LEU A 179 -16.70 -5.75 18.90
CA LEU A 179 -16.41 -6.61 20.07
C LEU A 179 -16.51 -8.10 19.73
N THR A 180 -17.39 -8.46 18.82
CA THR A 180 -17.52 -9.84 18.34
C THR A 180 -16.30 -10.23 17.51
N LEU A 181 -15.82 -9.35 16.65
CA LEU A 181 -14.58 -9.56 15.89
C LEU A 181 -13.37 -9.73 16.80
N LEU A 182 -13.22 -8.90 17.83
CA LEU A 182 -12.12 -9.04 18.81
C LEU A 182 -12.10 -10.39 19.54
N LYS A 183 -13.26 -11.04 19.70
CA LYS A 183 -13.38 -12.36 20.35
C LYS A 183 -13.17 -13.52 19.38
N ASP A 184 -13.10 -13.26 18.07
CA ASP A 184 -13.06 -14.29 17.03
C ASP A 184 -11.62 -14.72 16.66
N THR A 185 -10.70 -14.61 17.61
CA THR A 185 -9.28 -14.85 17.40
C THR A 185 -8.97 -16.23 16.86
N ASP A 186 -9.63 -17.28 17.38
CA ASP A 186 -9.39 -18.66 16.96
C ASP A 186 -9.75 -18.88 15.48
N THR A 187 -10.83 -18.24 15.00
CA THR A 187 -11.22 -18.30 13.59
C THR A 187 -10.18 -17.59 12.70
N VAL A 188 -9.68 -16.43 13.15
CA VAL A 188 -8.64 -15.70 12.42
C VAL A 188 -7.35 -16.50 12.34
N ILE A 189 -6.89 -17.05 13.47
CA ILE A 189 -5.67 -17.87 13.54
C ILE A 189 -5.79 -19.09 12.62
N ALA A 190 -6.93 -19.78 12.64
CA ALA A 190 -7.17 -20.95 11.79
C ALA A 190 -7.21 -20.63 10.28
N ALA A 191 -7.48 -19.36 9.93
CA ALA A 191 -7.57 -18.90 8.55
C ALA A 191 -6.22 -18.40 7.98
N VAL A 192 -5.15 -18.41 8.78
CA VAL A 192 -3.82 -17.94 8.39
C VAL A 192 -2.99 -19.07 7.79
N ALA A 193 -2.42 -18.81 6.61
CA ALA A 193 -1.31 -19.58 6.07
C ALA A 193 -0.04 -18.72 6.11
N LEU A 194 1.11 -19.35 6.34
CA LEU A 194 2.39 -18.67 6.48
C LEU A 194 3.31 -19.03 5.31
N GLN A 195 4.01 -18.04 4.81
CA GLN A 195 5.08 -18.18 3.83
C GLN A 195 6.27 -17.30 4.24
N LYS A 196 7.43 -17.53 3.65
CA LYS A 196 8.56 -16.63 3.86
C LYS A 196 8.16 -15.22 3.39
N PRO A 197 8.37 -14.16 4.20
CA PRO A 197 8.18 -12.80 3.76
C PRO A 197 8.95 -12.52 2.48
N VAL A 198 8.28 -11.91 1.53
CA VAL A 198 8.91 -11.41 0.31
C VAL A 198 9.08 -9.91 0.50
N LYS A 199 10.31 -9.45 0.58
CA LYS A 199 10.57 -8.01 0.64
C LYS A 199 10.22 -7.42 -0.72
N THR A 200 9.02 -6.82 -0.81
CA THR A 200 8.57 -6.22 -2.05
C THR A 200 9.62 -5.19 -2.51
N GLY A 201 10.12 -5.36 -3.70
CA GLY A 201 11.12 -4.49 -4.27
C GLY A 201 12.57 -4.96 -4.14
N SER A 202 12.98 -5.64 -3.05
CA SER A 202 14.37 -6.11 -2.96
C SER A 202 14.66 -7.29 -3.88
N ASP A 203 13.69 -8.17 -4.10
CA ASP A 203 13.80 -9.29 -5.03
C ASP A 203 13.66 -8.85 -6.50
N SER A 204 13.24 -7.61 -6.76
CA SER A 204 13.19 -7.04 -8.11
C SER A 204 14.52 -6.45 -8.56
N VAL A 205 15.46 -6.18 -7.64
CA VAL A 205 16.79 -5.67 -7.99
C VAL A 205 17.51 -6.64 -8.92
N GLY A 206 17.97 -6.13 -10.06
CA GLY A 206 18.59 -6.92 -11.13
C GLY A 206 17.60 -7.61 -12.07
N GLN A 207 16.29 -7.60 -11.80
CA GLN A 207 15.30 -7.98 -12.79
C GLN A 207 15.21 -6.91 -13.88
N SER A 208 14.78 -7.31 -15.08
CA SER A 208 14.62 -6.41 -16.22
C SER A 208 13.16 -5.99 -16.39
N LEU A 209 12.91 -4.69 -16.37
CA LEU A 209 11.64 -4.10 -16.78
C LEU A 209 11.59 -4.00 -18.30
N SER A 210 10.61 -4.67 -18.90
CA SER A 210 10.41 -4.65 -20.36
C SER A 210 8.93 -4.47 -20.68
N PHE A 211 8.62 -3.54 -21.59
CA PHE A 211 7.25 -3.27 -22.02
C PHE A 211 7.18 -2.65 -23.43
N GLU A 212 6.02 -2.79 -24.05
CA GLU A 212 5.56 -2.02 -25.21
C GLU A 212 4.26 -1.32 -24.80
N LEU A 213 4.31 0.00 -24.66
CA LEU A 213 3.19 0.80 -24.16
C LEU A 213 2.86 1.93 -25.14
N THR A 214 1.91 2.78 -24.77
CA THR A 214 1.63 4.05 -25.44
C THR A 214 1.85 5.21 -24.49
N ASP A 215 2.38 6.32 -25.02
CA ASP A 215 2.41 7.57 -24.29
C ASP A 215 1.00 8.20 -24.20
N PHE A 216 0.86 9.25 -23.42
CA PHE A 216 -0.41 9.95 -23.27
C PHE A 216 -0.90 10.65 -24.55
N SER A 217 -0.05 10.75 -25.58
CA SER A 217 -0.41 11.24 -26.92
C SER A 217 -0.86 10.12 -27.86
N GLY A 218 -0.73 8.85 -27.43
CA GLY A 218 -1.09 7.66 -28.21
C GLY A 218 0.03 7.12 -29.09
N ASN A 219 1.27 7.60 -28.93
CA ASN A 219 2.41 7.08 -29.68
C ASN A 219 2.94 5.80 -29.01
N PRO A 220 3.37 4.78 -29.79
CA PRO A 220 3.98 3.60 -29.24
C PRO A 220 5.36 3.91 -28.64
N VAL A 221 5.65 3.34 -27.48
CA VAL A 221 6.91 3.49 -26.74
C VAL A 221 7.39 2.14 -26.27
N SER A 222 8.60 1.76 -26.68
CA SER A 222 9.27 0.58 -26.16
C SER A 222 10.17 0.93 -24.99
N SER A 223 10.17 0.09 -23.96
CA SER A 223 11.08 0.26 -22.82
C SER A 223 12.55 0.29 -23.26
N LYS A 224 12.90 -0.51 -24.27
CA LYS A 224 14.26 -0.56 -24.83
C LYS A 224 14.70 0.78 -25.38
N ASP A 225 13.85 1.46 -26.15
CA ASP A 225 14.19 2.75 -26.76
C ASP A 225 14.15 3.87 -25.70
N LEU A 226 13.23 3.75 -24.73
CA LEU A 226 13.08 4.70 -23.64
C LEU A 226 14.29 4.72 -22.70
N PHE A 227 14.88 3.58 -22.40
CA PHE A 227 16.02 3.48 -21.50
C PHE A 227 17.36 3.67 -22.22
N ALA A 228 17.39 3.39 -23.53
CA ALA A 228 18.61 3.54 -24.34
C ALA A 228 19.10 5.00 -24.34
N GLY A 229 20.38 5.17 -24.05
CA GLY A 229 21.02 6.51 -24.02
C GLY A 229 20.94 7.23 -22.68
N HIS A 230 20.31 6.63 -21.68
CA HIS A 230 20.31 7.10 -20.30
C HIS A 230 21.12 6.16 -19.41
N LYS A 231 22.09 6.69 -18.63
CA LYS A 231 22.83 5.89 -17.64
C LYS A 231 21.90 5.28 -16.60
N VAL A 232 20.92 6.06 -16.19
CA VAL A 232 19.86 5.69 -15.24
C VAL A 232 18.55 6.33 -15.67
N THR A 233 17.44 5.61 -15.53
CA THR A 233 16.10 6.16 -15.68
C THR A 233 15.34 6.03 -14.37
N LEU A 234 14.82 7.15 -13.88
CA LEU A 234 13.86 7.19 -12.79
C LEU A 234 12.49 6.76 -13.33
N VAL A 235 11.92 5.71 -12.74
CA VAL A 235 10.60 5.20 -13.06
C VAL A 235 9.69 5.46 -11.87
N ASN A 236 8.67 6.31 -12.07
CA ASN A 236 7.69 6.64 -11.04
C ASN A 236 6.37 5.92 -11.33
N LEU A 237 5.92 5.08 -10.39
CA LEU A 237 4.62 4.42 -10.43
C LEU A 237 3.58 5.31 -9.77
N TRP A 238 2.50 5.57 -10.46
CA TRP A 238 1.42 6.42 -9.99
C TRP A 238 0.07 5.99 -10.54
N ALA A 239 -1.03 6.58 -10.07
CA ALA A 239 -2.37 6.32 -10.57
C ALA A 239 -3.17 7.62 -10.70
N SER A 240 -4.17 7.64 -11.58
CA SER A 240 -4.98 8.82 -11.90
C SER A 240 -5.66 9.46 -10.67
N TRP A 241 -5.99 8.65 -9.68
CA TRP A 241 -6.65 9.02 -8.42
C TRP A 241 -5.68 9.33 -7.27
N CYS A 242 -4.36 9.19 -7.49
CA CYS A 242 -3.34 9.33 -6.45
C CYS A 242 -2.97 10.79 -6.20
N HIS A 243 -3.59 11.44 -5.22
CA HIS A 243 -3.29 12.83 -4.87
C HIS A 243 -1.84 13.07 -4.42
N PRO A 244 -1.20 12.21 -3.57
CA PRO A 244 0.21 12.37 -3.26
C PRO A 244 1.11 12.28 -4.49
N CYS A 245 0.77 11.42 -5.47
CA CYS A 245 1.52 11.31 -6.71
C CYS A 245 1.43 12.61 -7.52
N ALA A 246 0.24 13.20 -7.64
CA ALA A 246 0.06 14.49 -8.30
C ALA A 246 0.87 15.59 -7.59
N ALA A 247 0.89 15.60 -6.26
CA ALA A 247 1.61 16.59 -5.47
C ALA A 247 3.14 16.55 -5.65
N GLU A 248 3.73 15.37 -5.93
CA GLU A 248 5.19 15.25 -6.16
C GLU A 248 5.61 15.53 -7.62
N MET A 249 4.69 15.54 -8.58
CA MET A 249 5.01 15.74 -10.01
C MET A 249 5.82 17.01 -10.30
N PRO A 250 5.54 18.17 -9.70
CA PRO A 250 6.37 19.37 -9.92
C PRO A 250 7.82 19.19 -9.47
N GLU A 251 8.07 18.39 -8.42
CA GLU A 251 9.42 18.12 -7.93
C GLU A 251 10.13 17.12 -8.85
N LEU A 252 9.44 16.10 -9.34
CA LEU A 252 9.96 15.18 -10.36
C LEU A 252 10.25 15.92 -11.68
N GLU A 253 9.42 16.87 -12.08
CA GLU A 253 9.66 17.72 -13.25
C GLU A 253 10.91 18.57 -13.05
N ALA A 254 11.10 19.18 -11.87
CA ALA A 254 12.32 19.93 -11.58
C ALA A 254 13.59 19.06 -11.66
N LEU A 255 13.55 17.85 -11.12
CA LEU A 255 14.64 16.88 -11.25
C LEU A 255 14.89 16.50 -12.72
N TRP A 256 13.85 16.31 -13.51
CA TRP A 256 13.96 16.03 -14.94
C TRP A 256 14.66 17.17 -15.69
N GLN A 257 14.28 18.42 -15.43
CA GLN A 257 14.91 19.60 -16.06
C GLN A 257 16.38 19.73 -15.66
N ASP A 258 16.73 19.40 -14.43
CA ASP A 258 18.10 19.52 -13.91
C ASP A 258 19.02 18.37 -14.34
N TYR A 259 18.51 17.15 -14.47
CA TYR A 259 19.30 15.94 -14.65
C TYR A 259 19.15 15.27 -16.03
N GLY A 260 18.12 15.61 -16.80
CA GLY A 260 17.92 15.05 -18.15
C GLY A 260 19.12 15.26 -19.06
N ALA A 261 19.68 16.49 -19.09
CA ALA A 261 20.87 16.82 -19.85
C ALA A 261 22.17 16.17 -19.29
N LYS A 262 22.12 15.62 -18.08
CA LYS A 262 23.25 14.94 -17.41
C LYS A 262 23.23 13.42 -17.63
N GLY A 263 22.31 12.90 -18.45
CA GLY A 263 22.22 11.49 -18.80
C GLY A 263 21.18 10.69 -18.00
N ALA A 264 20.32 11.37 -17.23
CA ALA A 264 19.19 10.73 -16.56
C ALA A 264 17.96 10.68 -17.46
N GLY A 265 17.27 9.54 -17.51
CA GLY A 265 15.93 9.40 -18.05
C GLY A 265 14.87 9.53 -16.95
N PHE A 266 13.66 9.89 -17.34
CA PHE A 266 12.49 9.92 -16.45
C PHE A 266 11.28 9.34 -17.16
N VAL A 267 10.45 8.61 -16.45
CA VAL A 267 9.17 8.10 -16.96
C VAL A 267 8.16 7.94 -15.83
N GLY A 268 6.93 8.38 -16.05
CA GLY A 268 5.80 8.08 -15.21
C GLY A 268 4.97 6.93 -15.81
N LEU A 269 4.77 5.86 -15.05
CA LEU A 269 3.92 4.74 -15.41
C LEU A 269 2.58 4.85 -14.67
N CYS A 270 1.52 5.22 -15.40
CA CYS A 270 0.16 5.30 -14.86
C CYS A 270 -0.44 3.89 -14.77
N LEU A 271 -0.54 3.32 -13.57
CA LEU A 271 -0.94 1.94 -13.34
C LEU A 271 -2.35 1.64 -13.87
N ASP A 272 -3.31 2.53 -13.63
CA ASP A 272 -4.70 2.39 -14.06
C ASP A 272 -4.99 2.99 -15.46
N GLY A 273 -3.94 3.34 -16.21
CA GLY A 273 -4.01 3.98 -17.53
C GLY A 273 -4.65 3.14 -18.65
N TYR A 274 -4.83 1.83 -18.44
CA TYR A 274 -5.56 0.96 -19.38
C TYR A 274 -7.09 1.17 -19.33
N LYS A 275 -7.61 1.83 -18.30
CA LYS A 275 -9.03 2.18 -18.19
C LYS A 275 -9.25 3.54 -18.86
N GLU A 276 -10.19 3.62 -19.80
CA GLU A 276 -10.43 4.83 -20.61
C GLU A 276 -10.68 6.08 -19.76
N LYS A 277 -11.52 5.99 -18.73
CA LYS A 277 -11.79 7.09 -17.80
C LYS A 277 -10.52 7.50 -17.04
N SER A 278 -9.83 6.55 -16.43
CA SER A 278 -8.59 6.80 -15.67
C SER A 278 -7.51 7.44 -16.54
N LEU A 279 -7.40 7.02 -17.80
CA LEU A 279 -6.45 7.62 -18.74
C LEU A 279 -6.77 9.09 -19.04
N ALA A 280 -8.06 9.43 -19.17
CA ALA A 280 -8.48 10.82 -19.37
C ALA A 280 -8.14 11.69 -18.16
N ASP A 281 -8.45 11.19 -16.95
CA ASP A 281 -8.13 11.87 -15.69
C ASP A 281 -6.61 12.00 -15.50
N ALA A 282 -5.84 10.93 -15.78
CA ALA A 282 -4.38 10.92 -15.70
C ALA A 282 -3.73 11.97 -16.62
N LYS A 283 -4.21 12.12 -17.86
CA LYS A 283 -3.75 13.16 -18.80
C LYS A 283 -3.98 14.55 -18.24
N GLN A 284 -5.14 14.78 -17.63
CA GLN A 284 -5.46 16.07 -17.02
C GLN A 284 -4.55 16.35 -15.82
N VAL A 285 -4.36 15.37 -14.93
CA VAL A 285 -3.47 15.49 -13.75
C VAL A 285 -2.04 15.83 -14.18
N ALA A 286 -1.49 15.13 -15.16
CA ALA A 286 -0.13 15.40 -15.66
C ALA A 286 -0.01 16.80 -16.27
N ALA A 287 -1.02 17.24 -17.03
CA ALA A 287 -1.04 18.56 -17.64
C ALA A 287 -1.16 19.69 -16.60
N ASP A 288 -2.02 19.53 -15.60
CA ASP A 288 -2.22 20.52 -14.53
C ASP A 288 -0.96 20.69 -13.65
N ASN A 289 -0.13 19.64 -13.54
CA ASN A 289 1.13 19.66 -12.81
C ASN A 289 2.35 19.99 -13.69
N GLY A 290 2.15 20.32 -14.97
CA GLY A 290 3.17 20.82 -15.88
C GLY A 290 4.22 19.77 -16.27
N VAL A 291 3.89 18.48 -16.22
CA VAL A 291 4.81 17.37 -16.52
C VAL A 291 5.21 17.36 -17.99
N THR A 292 6.52 17.33 -18.28
CA THR A 292 7.09 17.26 -19.63
C THR A 292 7.89 15.98 -19.90
N TYR A 293 8.26 15.22 -18.88
CA TYR A 293 8.87 13.90 -19.07
C TYR A 293 7.82 12.87 -19.55
N PRO A 294 8.25 11.76 -20.19
CA PRO A 294 7.35 10.75 -20.72
C PRO A 294 6.38 10.18 -19.68
N MET A 295 5.07 10.23 -20.00
CA MET A 295 4.00 9.61 -19.23
C MET A 295 3.36 8.52 -20.07
N LEU A 296 3.32 7.28 -19.53
CA LEU A 296 2.84 6.10 -20.23
C LEU A 296 1.64 5.49 -19.52
N ALA A 297 0.71 4.95 -20.29
CA ALA A 297 -0.41 4.16 -19.80
C ALA A 297 0.01 2.70 -19.66
N CYS A 298 -0.06 2.13 -18.47
CA CYS A 298 0.16 0.70 -18.27
C CYS A 298 -0.93 -0.13 -18.94
N THR A 299 -0.59 -1.38 -19.26
CA THR A 299 -1.58 -2.44 -19.49
C THR A 299 -1.92 -3.12 -18.18
N GLU A 300 -3.04 -3.82 -18.09
CA GLU A 300 -3.45 -4.60 -16.93
C GLU A 300 -2.38 -5.65 -16.53
N GLU A 301 -1.74 -6.27 -17.52
CA GLU A 301 -0.68 -7.27 -17.31
C GLU A 301 0.58 -6.62 -16.68
N LEU A 302 0.97 -5.44 -17.17
CA LEU A 302 2.13 -4.73 -16.61
C LEU A 302 1.83 -4.18 -15.22
N GLU A 303 0.62 -3.66 -14.97
CA GLU A 303 0.18 -3.26 -13.62
C GLU A 303 0.32 -4.43 -12.65
N ALA A 304 -0.22 -5.61 -13.00
CA ALA A 304 -0.14 -6.80 -12.14
C ALA A 304 1.32 -7.22 -11.86
N TRP A 305 2.19 -7.15 -12.87
CA TRP A 305 3.62 -7.43 -12.69
C TRP A 305 4.30 -6.41 -11.79
N LEU A 306 4.05 -5.11 -11.99
CA LEU A 306 4.62 -4.03 -11.19
C LEU A 306 4.15 -4.09 -9.73
N ILE A 307 2.87 -4.37 -9.49
CA ILE A 307 2.33 -4.56 -8.13
C ILE A 307 3.03 -5.74 -7.44
N ASN A 308 3.24 -6.84 -8.14
CA ASN A 308 3.94 -8.00 -7.58
C ASN A 308 5.42 -7.71 -7.31
N ALA A 309 6.09 -6.95 -8.19
CA ALA A 309 7.52 -6.66 -8.08
C ALA A 309 7.84 -5.51 -7.12
N MET A 310 7.00 -4.47 -7.08
CA MET A 310 7.26 -3.20 -6.38
C MET A 310 6.31 -2.94 -5.20
N GLY A 311 5.24 -3.72 -5.08
CA GLY A 311 4.15 -3.48 -4.13
C GLY A 311 2.99 -2.70 -4.76
N ASN A 312 1.88 -2.66 -4.04
CA ASN A 312 0.64 -2.00 -4.47
C ASN A 312 0.50 -0.56 -3.93
N THR A 313 1.58 0.03 -3.44
CA THR A 313 1.58 1.40 -2.90
C THR A 313 2.02 2.38 -3.98
N VAL A 314 1.29 3.49 -4.13
CA VAL A 314 1.68 4.62 -4.98
C VAL A 314 1.69 5.91 -4.15
N PRO A 315 2.65 6.83 -4.43
CA PRO A 315 3.71 6.68 -5.42
C PRO A 315 4.79 5.70 -4.97
N THR A 316 5.38 5.00 -5.94
CA THR A 316 6.59 4.21 -5.75
C THR A 316 7.57 4.54 -6.85
N THR A 317 8.79 4.92 -6.48
CA THR A 317 9.84 5.30 -7.42
C THR A 317 11.00 4.31 -7.36
N PHE A 318 11.46 3.86 -8.51
CA PHE A 318 12.65 3.01 -8.63
C PHE A 318 13.48 3.43 -9.84
N PHE A 319 14.66 2.84 -9.97
CA PHE A 319 15.62 3.20 -11.00
C PHE A 319 15.96 1.99 -11.86
N VAL A 320 16.20 2.24 -13.16
CA VAL A 320 16.70 1.22 -14.08
C VAL A 320 17.90 1.74 -14.85
N ASN A 321 18.78 0.82 -15.26
CA ASN A 321 19.88 1.16 -16.17
C ASN A 321 19.42 1.16 -17.65
N GLU A 322 20.36 1.40 -18.58
CA GLU A 322 20.10 1.42 -20.03
C GLU A 322 19.52 0.12 -20.62
N LYS A 323 19.60 -1.00 -19.88
CA LYS A 323 19.06 -2.31 -20.26
C LYS A 323 17.70 -2.60 -19.61
N GLY A 324 17.20 -1.67 -18.79
CA GLY A 324 15.99 -1.86 -18.00
C GLY A 324 16.20 -2.69 -16.71
N GLU A 325 17.44 -3.01 -16.35
CA GLU A 325 17.73 -3.72 -15.09
C GLU A 325 17.50 -2.79 -13.90
N ILE A 326 16.74 -3.26 -12.91
CA ILE A 326 16.35 -2.49 -11.72
C ILE A 326 17.55 -2.30 -10.81
N LEU A 327 17.80 -1.05 -10.43
CA LEU A 327 18.91 -0.60 -9.61
C LEU A 327 18.45 -0.21 -8.20
N GLY A 328 18.93 -0.94 -7.20
CA GLY A 328 18.59 -0.65 -5.80
C GLY A 328 17.13 -0.94 -5.44
N GLU A 329 16.81 -0.69 -4.19
CA GLU A 329 15.44 -0.90 -3.68
C GLU A 329 14.51 0.24 -4.11
N PRO A 330 13.20 -0.03 -4.33
CA PRO A 330 12.24 1.02 -4.64
C PRO A 330 12.04 1.95 -3.42
N ILE A 331 11.78 3.20 -3.71
CA ILE A 331 11.47 4.24 -2.73
C ILE A 331 9.94 4.38 -2.69
N ILE A 332 9.34 4.08 -1.55
CA ILE A 332 7.89 4.06 -1.38
C ILE A 332 7.43 5.38 -0.76
N GLY A 333 6.40 5.99 -1.34
CA GLY A 333 5.86 7.29 -0.92
C GLY A 333 6.68 8.47 -1.46
N VAL A 334 6.20 9.68 -1.17
CA VAL A 334 6.80 10.94 -1.63
C VAL A 334 8.10 11.21 -0.86
N GLN A 335 9.25 11.07 -1.51
CA GLN A 335 10.58 11.24 -0.89
C GLN A 335 11.59 11.89 -1.85
N PRO A 336 11.42 13.17 -2.21
CA PRO A 336 12.27 13.84 -3.22
C PRO A 336 13.74 13.83 -2.92
N ASP A 337 14.14 13.99 -1.64
CA ASP A 337 15.53 13.95 -1.23
C ASP A 337 16.17 12.56 -1.48
N ALA A 338 15.41 11.49 -1.24
CA ALA A 338 15.86 10.12 -1.52
C ALA A 338 15.93 9.84 -3.04
N TYR A 339 15.03 10.44 -3.84
CA TYR A 339 15.11 10.36 -5.31
C TYR A 339 16.39 11.01 -5.82
N LEU A 340 16.71 12.20 -5.32
CA LEU A 340 17.93 12.93 -5.69
C LEU A 340 19.19 12.15 -5.31
N GLU A 341 19.27 11.65 -4.09
CA GLU A 341 20.42 10.87 -3.59
C GLU A 341 20.65 9.61 -4.45
N ALA A 342 19.59 8.86 -4.73
CA ALA A 342 19.66 7.65 -5.55
C ALA A 342 20.05 7.99 -7.00
N LEU A 343 19.48 9.05 -7.58
CA LEU A 343 19.78 9.51 -8.93
C LEU A 343 21.26 9.90 -9.08
N GLU A 344 21.79 10.69 -8.15
CA GLU A 344 23.20 11.10 -8.15
C GLU A 344 24.14 9.91 -7.97
N LYS A 345 23.79 8.97 -7.09
CA LYS A 345 24.55 7.73 -6.89
C LYS A 345 24.65 6.93 -8.19
N PHE A 346 23.53 6.62 -8.85
CA PHE A 346 23.53 5.80 -10.06
C PHE A 346 24.10 6.52 -11.29
N LEU A 347 24.05 7.84 -11.34
CA LEU A 347 24.74 8.62 -12.38
C LEU A 347 26.27 8.58 -12.21
N ALA A 348 26.77 8.40 -11.00
CA ALA A 348 28.19 8.36 -10.71
C ALA A 348 28.83 6.98 -10.96
N GLU A 349 28.04 5.91 -10.93
CA GLU A 349 28.46 4.53 -11.25
C GLU A 349 28.62 4.32 -12.75
#